data_88b768294d643b2a2c4c99ed453a4486
#
_entry.id   88b768294d643b2a2c4c99ed453a4486
#
_cell.length_a   1.000
_cell.length_b   1.000
_cell.length_c   1.000
_cell.angle_alpha   90.00
_cell.angle_beta   90.00
_cell.angle_gamma   90.00
#
_symmetry.space_group_name_H-M   'P 1'
#
loop_
_entity.id
_entity.type
_entity.pdbx_description
1 polymer ?
#
loop_
_entity_poly.entity_id
_entity_poly.type
_entity_poly.pdbx_seq_one_letter_code
_entity_poly.pdbx_strand_id
1 'polypeptide(L)'
;MKVTRREFMNYCTGSAAALGLVETLGPLQKALASTSGPPVIWIKGASCTGCTVSLSNLVSSSAPVDLADLLIHTIDLVYHPTLMGAAGDLAVQTLQNAAAGKFILAVEGGIPTLYGGKTCTVYTQNGVDVTALQAVQQLAPKAMKVISIGTCASFGGMSGASPNPTGIKSVSAATGISSINVAGCPPHPDWIVWTIAQLLSGASPSLDSYHRPTALYGRTVHSQCSRVSQPWAASLSQTGLCNGNLGCKGRRTHADCPTRLWNNQTNWCVGTISSSGNGADSLCQGCTESTFPDAFAPLFSTHGAQPLGHDVVAIKPTCTTCHTNGRPD
;
A
#
# COMPACT_ATOMS: atom_id res chain seq x y z
N MET A 1 -4.11 -26.30 11.38
CA MET A 1 -2.78 -26.14 11.99
C MET A 1 -2.84 -24.87 12.83
N LYS A 2 -2.63 -24.94 14.16
CA LYS A 2 -2.70 -23.74 15.02
C LYS A 2 -1.32 -23.10 14.98
N VAL A 3 -1.22 -21.96 14.34
CA VAL A 3 -0.01 -21.16 14.33
C VAL A 3 0.11 -20.46 15.68
N THR A 4 1.26 -20.58 16.33
CA THR A 4 1.52 -19.92 17.61
C THR A 4 1.98 -18.49 17.37
N ARG A 5 1.73 -17.59 18.35
CA ARG A 5 2.23 -16.20 18.35
C ARG A 5 3.74 -16.12 18.09
N ARG A 6 4.49 -17.15 18.50
CA ARG A 6 5.93 -17.23 18.30
C ARG A 6 6.29 -17.43 16.82
N GLU A 7 5.48 -18.19 16.07
CA GLU A 7 5.67 -18.41 14.63
C GLU A 7 5.32 -17.15 13.81
N PHE A 8 4.26 -16.43 14.20
CA PHE A 8 3.97 -15.10 13.64
C PHE A 8 5.11 -14.11 13.87
N MET A 9 5.69 -14.12 15.06
CA MET A 9 6.87 -13.32 15.38
C MET A 9 8.05 -13.67 14.48
N ASN A 10 8.29 -14.94 14.22
CA ASN A 10 9.36 -15.36 13.32
C ASN A 10 9.14 -14.89 11.88
N TYR A 11 7.89 -14.77 11.43
CA TYR A 11 7.56 -14.18 10.13
C TYR A 11 7.88 -12.69 10.07
N CYS A 12 7.39 -11.93 11.04
CA CYS A 12 7.72 -10.50 11.14
C CYS A 12 9.23 -10.30 11.31
N THR A 13 9.90 -11.20 12.03
CA THR A 13 11.35 -11.23 12.24
C THR A 13 12.10 -11.57 10.96
N GLY A 14 11.66 -12.57 10.23
CA GLY A 14 12.27 -12.97 8.95
C GLY A 14 12.19 -11.85 7.92
N SER A 15 11.04 -11.19 7.81
CA SER A 15 10.86 -10.02 6.94
C SER A 15 11.70 -8.82 7.42
N ALA A 16 11.78 -8.58 8.73
CA ALA A 16 12.57 -7.51 9.32
C ALA A 16 14.09 -7.79 9.24
N ALA A 17 14.52 -9.04 9.42
CA ALA A 17 15.93 -9.43 9.29
C ALA A 17 16.41 -9.32 7.84
N ALA A 18 15.58 -9.71 6.87
CA ALA A 18 15.87 -9.53 5.45
C ALA A 18 16.01 -8.05 5.05
N LEU A 19 15.42 -7.14 5.83
CA LEU A 19 15.47 -5.69 5.63
C LEU A 19 16.47 -4.97 6.54
N GLY A 20 17.26 -5.70 7.37
CA GLY A 20 18.18 -5.09 8.34
C GLY A 20 17.51 -4.42 9.54
N LEU A 21 16.25 -4.73 9.85
CA LEU A 21 15.44 -4.08 10.89
C LEU A 21 15.46 -4.85 12.23
N VAL A 22 16.56 -5.51 12.57
CA VAL A 22 16.68 -6.37 13.77
C VAL A 22 16.40 -5.61 15.08
N GLU A 23 16.65 -4.30 15.14
CA GLU A 23 16.49 -3.48 16.36
C GLU A 23 15.01 -3.20 16.75
N THR A 24 14.05 -3.46 15.84
CA THR A 24 12.63 -3.17 16.09
C THR A 24 11.83 -4.36 16.66
N LEU A 25 12.48 -5.49 16.90
CA LEU A 25 11.81 -6.75 17.24
C LEU A 25 11.35 -6.87 18.70
N GLY A 26 12.02 -6.22 19.62
CA GLY A 26 11.67 -6.25 21.06
C GLY A 26 10.26 -5.70 21.35
N PRO A 27 9.89 -4.52 20.82
CA PRO A 27 8.55 -3.96 20.94
C PRO A 27 7.47 -4.84 20.29
N LEU A 28 7.77 -5.47 19.15
CA LEU A 28 6.85 -6.37 18.43
C LEU A 28 6.52 -7.61 19.25
N GLN A 29 7.49 -8.21 19.93
CA GLN A 29 7.28 -9.34 20.85
C GLN A 29 6.33 -9.00 22.00
N LYS A 30 6.41 -7.77 22.53
CA LYS A 30 5.61 -7.34 23.67
C LYS A 30 4.14 -7.08 23.30
N ALA A 31 3.87 -6.58 22.10
CA ALA A 31 2.51 -6.27 21.64
C ALA A 31 1.69 -7.52 21.31
N LEU A 32 2.34 -8.51 20.73
CA LEU A 32 1.68 -9.78 20.38
C LEU A 32 1.50 -10.71 21.59
N ALA A 33 2.11 -10.38 22.73
CA ALA A 33 1.83 -11.03 24.01
C ALA A 33 0.50 -10.56 24.65
N SER A 34 -0.08 -9.46 24.19
CA SER A 34 -1.36 -8.92 24.66
C SER A 34 -2.51 -9.42 23.78
N THR A 35 -3.48 -10.10 24.39
CA THR A 35 -4.72 -10.55 23.73
C THR A 35 -5.68 -9.39 23.41
N SER A 36 -5.31 -8.14 23.70
CA SER A 36 -6.17 -6.95 23.64
C SER A 36 -5.43 -5.72 23.11
N GLY A 37 -4.94 -5.81 21.88
CA GLY A 37 -4.54 -4.61 21.13
C GLY A 37 -5.75 -3.71 20.85
N PRO A 38 -5.56 -2.42 20.53
CA PRO A 38 -6.67 -1.57 20.14
C PRO A 38 -7.35 -2.13 18.88
N PRO A 39 -8.69 -2.12 18.80
CA PRO A 39 -9.42 -2.56 17.63
C PRO A 39 -9.07 -1.72 16.40
N VAL A 40 -9.17 -2.33 15.23
CA VAL A 40 -9.00 -1.68 13.94
C VAL A 40 -10.37 -1.41 13.32
N ILE A 41 -10.66 -0.16 13.01
CA ILE A 41 -11.80 0.28 12.22
C ILE A 41 -11.32 0.57 10.81
N TRP A 42 -11.89 -0.11 9.80
CA TRP A 42 -11.53 0.08 8.40
C TRP A 42 -12.67 0.75 7.64
N ILE A 43 -12.45 1.99 7.22
CA ILE A 43 -13.40 2.76 6.40
C ILE A 43 -12.97 2.70 4.93
N LYS A 44 -13.95 2.55 4.04
CA LYS A 44 -13.74 2.65 2.59
C LYS A 44 -14.33 3.93 2.05
N GLY A 45 -13.49 4.77 1.48
CA GLY A 45 -13.88 5.90 0.66
C GLY A 45 -14.13 5.51 -0.79
N ALA A 46 -13.82 6.39 -1.75
CA ALA A 46 -13.87 6.09 -3.17
C ALA A 46 -12.75 5.09 -3.52
N SER A 47 -13.08 3.81 -3.43
CA SER A 47 -12.15 2.67 -3.52
C SER A 47 -12.62 1.66 -4.56
N CYS A 48 -11.66 1.07 -5.29
CA CYS A 48 -11.90 -0.09 -6.15
C CYS A 48 -11.92 -1.42 -5.38
N THR A 49 -11.77 -1.40 -4.05
CA THR A 49 -11.61 -2.58 -3.18
C THR A 49 -10.25 -3.32 -3.37
N GLY A 50 -9.38 -2.83 -4.23
CA GLY A 50 -8.11 -3.49 -4.55
C GLY A 50 -7.18 -3.67 -3.34
N CYS A 51 -7.19 -2.74 -2.37
CA CYS A 51 -6.37 -2.87 -1.16
C CYS A 51 -6.90 -3.96 -0.23
N THR A 52 -8.23 -4.08 -0.09
CA THR A 52 -8.87 -5.21 0.61
C THR A 52 -8.56 -6.54 -0.08
N VAL A 53 -8.68 -6.60 -1.42
CA VAL A 53 -8.34 -7.81 -2.21
C VAL A 53 -6.87 -8.15 -2.04
N SER A 54 -5.98 -7.16 -2.05
CA SER A 54 -4.56 -7.41 -1.78
C SER A 54 -4.35 -8.02 -0.40
N LEU A 55 -4.94 -7.45 0.65
CA LEU A 55 -4.88 -8.02 2.00
C LEU A 55 -5.43 -9.46 2.04
N SER A 56 -6.51 -9.73 1.30
CA SER A 56 -7.11 -11.06 1.22
C SER A 56 -6.22 -12.08 0.48
N ASN A 57 -5.28 -11.60 -0.32
CA ASN A 57 -4.26 -12.42 -0.96
C ASN A 57 -2.97 -12.55 -0.12
N LEU A 58 -3.06 -12.30 1.17
CA LEU A 58 -1.98 -12.64 2.09
C LEU A 58 -1.75 -14.15 2.05
N VAL A 59 -0.58 -14.54 1.55
CA VAL A 59 -0.14 -15.94 1.49
C VAL A 59 1.31 -15.99 1.95
N SER A 60 1.57 -16.77 2.99
CA SER A 60 2.90 -16.90 3.58
C SER A 60 3.16 -18.33 4.05
N SER A 61 4.42 -18.72 4.03
CA SER A 61 4.88 -19.99 4.63
C SER A 61 5.00 -19.92 6.16
N SER A 62 4.89 -18.74 6.74
CA SER A 62 4.93 -18.48 8.19
C SER A 62 3.75 -17.61 8.62
N ALA A 63 3.43 -17.63 9.92
CA ALA A 63 2.27 -16.93 10.45
C ALA A 63 2.41 -15.38 10.36
N PRO A 64 1.30 -14.69 10.02
CA PRO A 64 0.02 -15.24 9.59
C PRO A 64 0.11 -15.86 8.20
N VAL A 65 -0.37 -17.09 8.04
CA VAL A 65 -0.25 -17.81 6.76
C VAL A 65 -1.22 -17.28 5.70
N ASP A 66 -2.33 -16.73 6.17
CA ASP A 66 -3.39 -16.14 5.33
C ASP A 66 -4.20 -15.08 6.08
N LEU A 67 -5.21 -14.52 5.42
CA LEU A 67 -6.10 -13.53 6.01
C LEU A 67 -6.88 -14.08 7.23
N ALA A 68 -7.31 -15.33 7.21
CA ALA A 68 -8.09 -15.90 8.31
C ALA A 68 -7.23 -16.00 9.57
N ASP A 69 -6.00 -16.47 9.43
CA ASP A 69 -5.02 -16.52 10.51
C ASP A 69 -4.71 -15.13 11.07
N LEU A 70 -4.55 -14.13 10.18
CA LEU A 70 -4.36 -12.73 10.56
C LEU A 70 -5.52 -12.21 11.42
N LEU A 71 -6.77 -12.41 10.98
CA LEU A 71 -7.95 -11.88 11.65
C LEU A 71 -8.30 -12.63 12.94
N ILE A 72 -8.02 -13.92 13.01
CA ILE A 72 -8.34 -14.73 14.19
C ILE A 72 -7.31 -14.52 15.31
N HIS A 73 -6.03 -14.34 14.96
CA HIS A 73 -4.95 -14.41 15.94
C HIS A 73 -4.15 -13.13 16.13
N THR A 74 -4.32 -12.11 15.25
CA THR A 74 -3.38 -10.97 15.22
C THR A 74 -4.07 -9.62 15.30
N ILE A 75 -5.12 -9.39 14.51
CA ILE A 75 -5.78 -8.08 14.34
C ILE A 75 -7.23 -8.20 14.79
N ASP A 76 -7.65 -7.37 15.73
CA ASP A 76 -9.06 -7.19 16.07
C ASP A 76 -9.72 -6.23 15.07
N LEU A 77 -10.14 -6.75 13.91
CA LEU A 77 -10.79 -5.98 12.85
C LEU A 77 -12.30 -5.90 13.13
N VAL A 78 -12.72 -4.91 13.92
CA VAL A 78 -14.10 -4.79 14.39
C VAL A 78 -15.07 -4.23 13.36
N TYR A 79 -14.58 -3.45 12.41
CA TYR A 79 -15.39 -2.91 11.31
C TYR A 79 -14.62 -2.95 9.99
N HIS A 80 -15.20 -3.60 9.00
CA HIS A 80 -14.71 -3.61 7.63
C HIS A 80 -15.87 -3.88 6.67
N PRO A 81 -16.21 -2.97 5.76
CA PRO A 81 -17.47 -3.07 4.98
C PRO A 81 -17.54 -4.26 4.01
N THR A 82 -16.40 -4.94 3.77
CA THR A 82 -16.35 -6.10 2.85
C THR A 82 -16.13 -7.44 3.58
N LEU A 83 -15.41 -7.43 4.71
CA LEU A 83 -14.97 -8.67 5.40
C LEU A 83 -15.82 -9.02 6.63
N MET A 84 -16.52 -8.03 7.23
CA MET A 84 -17.33 -8.30 8.41
C MET A 84 -18.64 -9.03 8.03
N GLY A 85 -19.11 -9.87 8.94
CA GLY A 85 -20.40 -10.57 8.77
C GLY A 85 -21.63 -9.75 9.15
N ALA A 86 -21.45 -8.67 9.94
CA ALA A 86 -22.53 -7.78 10.30
C ALA A 86 -22.88 -6.80 9.15
N ALA A 87 -24.15 -6.44 9.04
CA ALA A 87 -24.65 -5.49 8.04
C ALA A 87 -25.66 -4.52 8.67
N GLY A 88 -25.97 -3.42 7.98
CA GLY A 88 -26.94 -2.41 8.41
C GLY A 88 -26.62 -1.81 9.78
N ASP A 89 -27.64 -1.62 10.60
CA ASP A 89 -27.53 -0.97 11.90
C ASP A 89 -26.59 -1.71 12.86
N LEU A 90 -26.52 -3.05 12.78
CA LEU A 90 -25.60 -3.83 13.61
C LEU A 90 -24.13 -3.51 13.29
N ALA A 91 -23.79 -3.36 12.02
CA ALA A 91 -22.44 -2.97 11.61
C ALA A 91 -22.10 -1.55 12.10
N VAL A 92 -23.04 -0.61 11.96
CA VAL A 92 -22.87 0.77 12.42
C VAL A 92 -22.71 0.83 13.94
N GLN A 93 -23.53 0.07 14.68
CA GLN A 93 -23.43 -0.02 16.14
C GLN A 93 -22.07 -0.58 16.58
N THR A 94 -21.57 -1.62 15.89
CA THR A 94 -20.24 -2.20 16.16
C THR A 94 -19.14 -1.15 15.96
N LEU A 95 -19.19 -0.39 14.85
CA LEU A 95 -18.29 0.71 14.59
C LEU A 95 -18.31 1.76 15.71
N GLN A 96 -19.52 2.19 16.13
CA GLN A 96 -19.69 3.22 17.16
C GLN A 96 -19.18 2.77 18.52
N ASN A 97 -19.46 1.53 18.91
CA ASN A 97 -18.96 0.96 20.15
C ASN A 97 -17.42 0.93 20.17
N ALA A 98 -16.81 0.53 19.08
CA ALA A 98 -15.35 0.55 18.95
C ALA A 98 -14.78 1.97 18.97
N ALA A 99 -15.45 2.92 18.30
CA ALA A 99 -15.03 4.32 18.22
C ALA A 99 -15.22 5.11 19.53
N ALA A 100 -15.91 4.56 20.51
CA ALA A 100 -16.01 5.12 21.85
C ALA A 100 -14.75 4.90 22.70
N GLY A 101 -13.92 3.92 22.34
CA GLY A 101 -12.67 3.57 23.00
C GLY A 101 -11.42 4.01 22.22
N LYS A 102 -10.31 3.35 22.54
CA LYS A 102 -9.05 3.50 21.79
C LYS A 102 -9.09 2.59 20.56
N PHE A 103 -8.81 3.12 19.38
CA PHE A 103 -8.81 2.37 18.14
C PHE A 103 -7.76 2.88 17.15
N ILE A 104 -7.42 2.05 16.16
CA ILE A 104 -6.65 2.43 14.98
C ILE A 104 -7.64 2.61 13.82
N LEU A 105 -7.54 3.73 13.12
CA LEU A 105 -8.35 3.99 11.92
C LEU A 105 -7.54 3.63 10.67
N ALA A 106 -7.98 2.63 9.93
CA ALA A 106 -7.52 2.32 8.58
C ALA A 106 -8.50 2.89 7.55
N VAL A 107 -8.00 3.57 6.54
CA VAL A 107 -8.83 4.16 5.48
C VAL A 107 -8.33 3.70 4.13
N GLU A 108 -9.20 3.06 3.34
CA GLU A 108 -8.96 2.65 1.97
C GLU A 108 -9.76 3.53 1.01
N GLY A 109 -9.10 3.96 -0.08
CA GLY A 109 -9.72 4.82 -1.09
C GLY A 109 -9.57 6.31 -0.81
N GLY A 110 -9.77 7.12 -1.84
CA GLY A 110 -9.72 8.57 -1.74
C GLY A 110 -10.99 9.15 -1.11
N ILE A 111 -10.92 10.38 -0.61
CA ILE A 111 -12.04 11.04 0.07
C ILE A 111 -12.62 12.12 -0.82
N PRO A 112 -13.83 11.93 -1.40
CA PRO A 112 -14.52 12.96 -2.15
C PRO A 112 -14.86 14.14 -1.25
N THR A 113 -14.56 15.38 -1.70
CA THR A 113 -14.81 16.58 -0.91
C THR A 113 -15.80 17.54 -1.57
N LEU A 114 -15.94 17.51 -2.90
CA LEU A 114 -16.96 18.28 -3.60
C LEU A 114 -18.37 17.72 -3.32
N TYR A 115 -19.36 18.54 -3.54
CA TYR A 115 -20.78 18.21 -3.31
C TYR A 115 -21.06 17.72 -1.88
N GLY A 116 -20.28 18.21 -0.89
CA GLY A 116 -20.40 17.77 0.51
C GLY A 116 -20.01 16.30 0.75
N GLY A 117 -19.22 15.72 -0.15
CA GLY A 117 -18.81 14.32 -0.08
C GLY A 117 -19.91 13.31 -0.48
N LYS A 118 -21.07 13.77 -0.96
CA LYS A 118 -22.25 12.94 -1.28
C LYS A 118 -22.02 11.89 -2.38
N THR A 119 -20.91 11.98 -3.10
CA THR A 119 -20.54 10.98 -4.11
C THR A 119 -19.99 9.67 -3.52
N CYS A 120 -19.81 9.59 -2.20
CA CYS A 120 -19.38 8.37 -1.51
C CYS A 120 -20.02 8.29 -0.12
N THR A 121 -21.11 7.53 0.03
CA THR A 121 -21.73 7.18 1.30
C THR A 121 -21.14 5.87 1.82
N VAL A 122 -20.83 5.80 3.12
CA VAL A 122 -20.20 4.63 3.74
C VAL A 122 -21.14 3.84 4.62
N TYR A 123 -22.11 4.50 5.26
CA TYR A 123 -23.18 3.87 6.02
C TYR A 123 -24.34 4.85 6.23
N THR A 124 -25.48 4.33 6.66
CA THR A 124 -26.65 5.12 7.11
C THR A 124 -26.80 4.99 8.61
N GLN A 125 -27.01 6.09 9.32
CA GLN A 125 -27.20 6.13 10.75
C GLN A 125 -28.46 6.90 11.07
N ASN A 126 -29.41 6.28 11.80
CA ASN A 126 -30.72 6.87 12.15
C ASN A 126 -31.44 7.44 10.92
N GLY A 127 -31.39 6.74 9.79
CA GLY A 127 -32.02 7.17 8.55
C GLY A 127 -31.26 8.27 7.78
N VAL A 128 -30.08 8.69 8.24
CA VAL A 128 -29.25 9.71 7.60
C VAL A 128 -27.99 9.08 7.02
N ASP A 129 -27.73 9.35 5.77
CA ASP A 129 -26.51 8.89 5.09
C ASP A 129 -25.28 9.62 5.60
N VAL A 130 -24.27 8.85 5.96
CA VAL A 130 -22.95 9.35 6.38
C VAL A 130 -21.97 9.16 5.24
N THR A 131 -21.40 10.26 4.74
CA THR A 131 -20.41 10.25 3.67
C THR A 131 -19.04 9.80 4.17
N ALA A 132 -18.18 9.34 3.27
CA ALA A 132 -16.79 9.01 3.60
C ALA A 132 -16.07 10.22 4.24
N LEU A 133 -16.32 11.42 3.73
CA LEU A 133 -15.78 12.67 4.29
C LEU A 133 -16.20 12.86 5.74
N GLN A 134 -17.48 12.75 6.03
CA GLN A 134 -18.01 12.89 7.39
C GLN A 134 -17.46 11.80 8.32
N ALA A 135 -17.45 10.55 7.87
CA ALA A 135 -16.94 9.43 8.66
C ALA A 135 -15.48 9.63 9.05
N VAL A 136 -14.59 9.96 8.09
CA VAL A 136 -13.18 10.17 8.41
C VAL A 136 -12.94 11.42 9.26
N GLN A 137 -13.71 12.50 9.05
CA GLN A 137 -13.62 13.71 9.87
C GLN A 137 -14.07 13.47 11.32
N GLN A 138 -15.02 12.57 11.54
CA GLN A 138 -15.51 12.21 12.88
C GLN A 138 -14.57 11.22 13.59
N LEU A 139 -13.97 10.29 12.86
CA LEU A 139 -13.17 9.20 13.41
C LEU A 139 -11.70 9.54 13.56
N ALA A 140 -11.08 10.23 12.58
CA ALA A 140 -9.65 10.47 12.60
C ALA A 140 -9.15 11.25 13.83
N PRO A 141 -9.84 12.28 14.32
CA PRO A 141 -9.41 12.99 15.53
C PRO A 141 -9.47 12.15 16.82
N LYS A 142 -10.26 11.08 16.84
CA LYS A 142 -10.43 10.18 17.98
C LYS A 142 -9.51 8.98 17.93
N ALA A 143 -9.00 8.65 16.75
CA ALA A 143 -8.14 7.49 16.56
C ALA A 143 -6.76 7.69 17.21
N MET A 144 -6.23 6.64 17.80
CA MET A 144 -4.84 6.64 18.31
C MET A 144 -3.83 6.87 17.17
N LYS A 145 -4.10 6.26 16.04
CA LYS A 145 -3.32 6.36 14.79
C LYS A 145 -4.25 6.24 13.59
N VAL A 146 -3.90 6.93 12.52
CA VAL A 146 -4.58 6.85 11.23
C VAL A 146 -3.64 6.26 10.20
N ILE A 147 -4.10 5.25 9.47
CA ILE A 147 -3.37 4.60 8.37
C ILE A 147 -4.14 4.84 7.08
N SER A 148 -3.49 5.40 6.09
CA SER A 148 -4.00 5.50 4.72
C SER A 148 -3.54 4.28 3.93
N ILE A 149 -4.47 3.38 3.58
CA ILE A 149 -4.19 2.14 2.87
C ILE A 149 -4.39 2.36 1.37
N GLY A 150 -3.30 2.21 0.62
CA GLY A 150 -3.27 2.44 -0.81
C GLY A 150 -3.03 3.90 -1.21
N THR A 151 -2.59 4.09 -2.44
CA THR A 151 -2.24 5.41 -2.98
C THR A 151 -3.44 6.36 -3.07
N CYS A 152 -4.66 5.82 -3.23
CA CYS A 152 -5.88 6.64 -3.22
C CYS A 152 -6.09 7.31 -1.86
N ALA A 153 -5.99 6.58 -0.75
CA ALA A 153 -6.10 7.13 0.59
C ALA A 153 -4.92 8.02 0.97
N SER A 154 -3.71 7.64 0.52
CA SER A 154 -2.46 8.35 0.85
C SER A 154 -2.33 9.68 0.09
N PHE A 155 -2.73 9.74 -1.19
CA PHE A 155 -2.41 10.86 -2.09
C PHE A 155 -3.53 11.25 -3.06
N GLY A 156 -4.67 10.56 -3.07
CA GLY A 156 -5.72 10.70 -4.08
C GLY A 156 -5.66 9.59 -5.13
N GLY A 157 -4.48 9.26 -5.62
CA GLY A 157 -4.21 8.15 -6.52
C GLY A 157 -5.11 8.08 -7.76
N MET A 158 -5.46 6.88 -8.20
CA MET A 158 -6.34 6.67 -9.37
C MET A 158 -7.72 7.31 -9.22
N SER A 159 -8.29 7.31 -8.02
CA SER A 159 -9.61 7.90 -7.77
C SER A 159 -9.59 9.43 -7.85
N GLY A 160 -8.44 10.06 -7.59
CA GLY A 160 -8.23 11.50 -7.65
C GLY A 160 -7.50 12.00 -8.90
N ALA A 161 -7.29 11.10 -9.89
CA ALA A 161 -6.64 11.48 -11.14
C ALA A 161 -7.42 12.56 -11.90
N SER A 162 -6.69 13.39 -12.68
CA SER A 162 -7.28 14.43 -13.50
C SER A 162 -8.37 13.88 -14.43
N PRO A 163 -9.54 14.55 -14.55
CA PRO A 163 -9.91 15.89 -14.08
C PRO A 163 -10.47 15.96 -12.64
N ASN A 164 -10.51 14.90 -11.88
CA ASN A 164 -10.96 14.81 -10.50
C ASN A 164 -12.31 15.51 -10.21
N PRO A 165 -13.41 15.12 -10.86
CA PRO A 165 -14.67 15.84 -10.82
C PRO A 165 -15.38 15.79 -9.47
N THR A 166 -14.99 14.88 -8.57
CA THR A 166 -15.56 14.73 -7.22
C THR A 166 -14.68 15.33 -6.13
N GLY A 167 -13.54 15.94 -6.52
CA GLY A 167 -12.60 16.57 -5.60
C GLY A 167 -12.02 15.59 -4.59
N ILE A 168 -11.60 14.42 -5.07
CA ILE A 168 -10.92 13.41 -4.24
C ILE A 168 -9.65 14.01 -3.63
N LYS A 169 -9.49 13.80 -2.33
CA LYS A 169 -8.29 14.13 -1.56
C LYS A 169 -7.75 12.93 -0.81
N SER A 170 -6.50 13.00 -0.38
CA SER A 170 -5.95 12.07 0.60
C SER A 170 -6.69 12.21 1.94
N VAL A 171 -6.56 11.20 2.79
CA VAL A 171 -7.15 11.23 4.14
C VAL A 171 -6.63 12.42 4.94
N SER A 172 -5.32 12.65 4.95
CA SER A 172 -4.74 13.78 5.67
C SER A 172 -5.20 15.13 5.12
N ALA A 173 -5.32 15.29 3.81
CA ALA A 173 -5.82 16.54 3.21
C ALA A 173 -7.32 16.77 3.44
N ALA A 174 -8.11 15.71 3.63
CA ALA A 174 -9.54 15.79 3.90
C ALA A 174 -9.85 16.04 5.38
N THR A 175 -8.97 15.62 6.30
CA THR A 175 -9.20 15.67 7.75
C THR A 175 -8.33 16.68 8.48
N GLY A 176 -7.20 17.09 7.91
CA GLY A 176 -6.14 17.84 8.60
C GLY A 176 -5.33 16.98 9.58
N ILE A 177 -5.61 15.68 9.69
CA ILE A 177 -4.93 14.75 10.59
C ILE A 177 -3.85 13.96 9.82
N SER A 178 -2.64 13.94 10.35
CA SER A 178 -1.54 13.16 9.77
C SER A 178 -1.85 11.67 9.80
N SER A 179 -1.59 10.99 8.68
CA SER A 179 -1.72 9.54 8.55
C SER A 179 -0.39 8.89 8.19
N ILE A 180 -0.22 7.62 8.57
CA ILE A 180 0.85 6.77 8.05
C ILE A 180 0.39 6.23 6.69
N ASN A 181 1.15 6.51 5.64
CA ASN A 181 0.78 6.20 4.27
C ASN A 181 1.37 4.86 3.82
N VAL A 182 0.53 3.85 3.68
CA VAL A 182 0.88 2.56 3.09
C VAL A 182 0.48 2.61 1.61
N ALA A 183 1.29 3.34 0.82
CA ALA A 183 1.01 3.61 -0.58
C ALA A 183 1.24 2.38 -1.47
N GLY A 184 0.47 2.26 -2.53
CA GLY A 184 0.48 1.19 -3.53
C GLY A 184 -0.88 1.10 -4.21
N CYS A 185 -0.95 0.58 -5.43
CA CYS A 185 -2.22 0.44 -6.15
C CYS A 185 -2.35 -0.98 -6.75
N PRO A 186 -2.68 -1.94 -5.88
CA PRO A 186 -2.79 -1.88 -4.42
C PRO A 186 -1.44 -1.95 -3.68
N PRO A 187 -1.38 -1.69 -2.36
CA PRO A 187 -0.20 -1.95 -1.55
C PRO A 187 0.00 -3.45 -1.33
N HIS A 188 1.24 -3.84 -1.07
CA HIS A 188 1.56 -5.23 -0.74
C HIS A 188 0.85 -5.67 0.56
N PRO A 189 0.31 -6.89 0.66
CA PRO A 189 -0.30 -7.39 1.90
C PRO A 189 0.60 -7.23 3.13
N ASP A 190 1.87 -7.61 3.00
CA ASP A 190 2.85 -7.51 4.09
C ASP A 190 3.09 -6.07 4.55
N TRP A 191 3.01 -5.07 3.66
CA TRP A 191 3.16 -3.67 4.07
C TRP A 191 2.03 -3.24 5.00
N ILE A 192 0.80 -3.69 4.69
CA ILE A 192 -0.38 -3.42 5.51
C ILE A 192 -0.22 -4.10 6.87
N VAL A 193 0.06 -5.41 6.87
CA VAL A 193 0.25 -6.22 8.09
C VAL A 193 1.38 -5.68 8.94
N TRP A 194 2.55 -5.42 8.33
CA TRP A 194 3.72 -4.88 9.03
C TRP A 194 3.40 -3.53 9.70
N THR A 195 2.73 -2.62 8.99
CA THR A 195 2.41 -1.30 9.53
C THR A 195 1.45 -1.40 10.71
N ILE A 196 0.38 -2.21 10.59
CA ILE A 196 -0.57 -2.42 11.69
C ILE A 196 0.14 -3.08 12.88
N ALA A 197 0.97 -4.09 12.65
CA ALA A 197 1.71 -4.77 13.70
C ALA A 197 2.67 -3.82 14.46
N GLN A 198 3.38 -2.92 13.75
CA GLN A 198 4.19 -1.88 14.40
C GLN A 198 3.34 -1.02 15.33
N LEU A 199 2.17 -0.59 14.91
CA LEU A 199 1.29 0.25 15.73
C LEU A 199 0.69 -0.51 16.91
N LEU A 200 0.30 -1.76 16.72
CA LEU A 200 -0.19 -2.61 17.80
C LEU A 200 0.88 -2.86 18.86
N SER A 201 2.16 -2.88 18.46
CA SER A 201 3.29 -2.97 19.39
C SER A 201 3.60 -1.67 20.14
N GLY A 202 2.89 -0.59 19.83
CA GLY A 202 3.19 0.75 20.35
C GLY A 202 4.40 1.41 19.68
N ALA A 203 4.97 0.80 18.64
CA ALA A 203 6.07 1.38 17.89
C ALA A 203 5.59 2.53 17.00
N SER A 204 6.49 3.47 16.72
CA SER A 204 6.28 4.54 15.75
C SER A 204 7.32 4.39 14.66
N PRO A 205 6.96 3.85 13.48
CA PRO A 205 7.93 3.67 12.41
C PRO A 205 8.46 5.01 11.92
N SER A 206 9.74 5.05 11.55
CA SER A 206 10.32 6.21 10.87
C SER A 206 9.64 6.41 9.53
N LEU A 207 9.29 7.66 9.20
CA LEU A 207 8.56 8.03 8.00
C LEU A 207 9.40 8.92 7.10
N ASP A 208 9.19 8.80 5.79
CA ASP A 208 9.72 9.74 4.80
C ASP A 208 8.90 11.04 4.75
N SER A 209 9.28 11.97 3.87
CA SER A 209 8.57 13.24 3.68
C SER A 209 7.13 13.09 3.16
N TYR A 210 6.77 11.93 2.67
CA TYR A 210 5.42 11.56 2.23
C TYR A 210 4.67 10.74 3.27
N HIS A 211 5.18 10.68 4.50
CA HIS A 211 4.63 9.91 5.62
C HIS A 211 4.53 8.39 5.36
N ARG A 212 5.39 7.86 4.48
CA ARG A 212 5.50 6.42 4.24
C ARG A 212 6.59 5.82 5.14
N PRO A 213 6.42 4.60 5.68
CA PRO A 213 7.47 3.94 6.46
C PRO A 213 8.77 3.78 5.66
N THR A 214 9.87 4.37 6.13
CA THR A 214 11.18 4.31 5.43
C THR A 214 11.70 2.88 5.29
N ALA A 215 11.33 1.99 6.20
CA ALA A 215 11.65 0.57 6.12
C ALA A 215 11.10 -0.10 4.85
N LEU A 216 9.98 0.39 4.32
CA LEU A 216 9.30 -0.17 3.15
C LEU A 216 9.57 0.64 1.87
N TYR A 217 9.73 1.96 2.01
CA TYR A 217 9.81 2.91 0.89
C TYR A 217 11.13 3.68 0.82
N GLY A 218 12.15 3.28 1.59
CA GLY A 218 13.43 3.99 1.65
C GLY A 218 14.32 3.82 0.42
N ARG A 219 14.05 2.84 -0.45
CA ARG A 219 14.85 2.52 -1.64
C ARG A 219 14.01 2.56 -2.89
N THR A 220 14.63 2.95 -4.01
CA THR A 220 13.94 2.89 -5.30
C THR A 220 13.76 1.45 -5.77
N VAL A 221 12.67 1.20 -6.50
CA VAL A 221 12.42 -0.09 -7.16
C VAL A 221 13.56 -0.45 -8.11
N HIS A 222 14.08 0.54 -8.85
CA HIS A 222 15.16 0.34 -9.80
C HIS A 222 16.45 -0.17 -9.13
N SER A 223 16.84 0.41 -7.97
CA SER A 223 18.07 0.02 -7.28
C SER A 223 18.05 -1.41 -6.73
N GLN A 224 16.89 -2.03 -6.67
CA GLN A 224 16.66 -3.39 -6.15
C GLN A 224 16.26 -4.38 -7.25
N CYS A 225 16.00 -3.90 -8.47
CA CYS A 225 15.50 -4.71 -9.57
C CYS A 225 16.58 -5.64 -10.12
N SER A 226 16.30 -6.93 -10.18
CA SER A 226 17.22 -7.93 -10.75
C SER A 226 17.56 -7.68 -12.23
N ARG A 227 16.71 -6.90 -12.94
CA ARG A 227 16.89 -6.56 -14.36
C ARG A 227 17.74 -5.32 -14.59
N VAL A 228 18.25 -4.67 -13.54
CA VAL A 228 19.01 -3.41 -13.65
C VAL A 228 20.25 -3.53 -14.56
N SER A 229 20.91 -4.70 -14.57
CA SER A 229 22.09 -4.99 -15.37
C SER A 229 21.79 -5.63 -16.73
N GLN A 230 20.51 -5.88 -17.05
CA GLN A 230 20.14 -6.54 -18.31
C GLN A 230 20.03 -5.54 -19.47
N PRO A 231 20.25 -5.98 -20.73
CA PRO A 231 19.96 -5.18 -21.91
C PRO A 231 18.53 -4.66 -21.93
N TRP A 232 18.31 -3.56 -22.65
CA TRP A 232 16.98 -2.99 -22.75
C TRP A 232 16.06 -3.81 -23.67
N ALA A 233 14.83 -4.02 -23.22
CA ALA A 233 13.81 -4.66 -24.03
C ALA A 233 13.32 -3.72 -25.13
N ALA A 234 13.06 -4.26 -26.31
CA ALA A 234 12.41 -3.57 -27.41
C ALA A 234 10.87 -3.75 -27.37
N SER A 235 10.40 -4.78 -26.66
CA SER A 235 8.96 -5.04 -26.46
C SER A 235 8.74 -5.76 -25.12
N LEU A 236 7.52 -5.73 -24.60
CA LEU A 236 7.13 -6.41 -23.35
C LEU A 236 7.22 -7.96 -23.45
N SER A 237 7.28 -8.49 -24.66
CA SER A 237 7.43 -9.94 -24.88
C SER A 237 8.85 -10.46 -24.63
N GLN A 238 9.82 -9.57 -24.39
CA GLN A 238 11.22 -9.94 -24.16
C GLN A 238 11.47 -10.14 -22.67
N THR A 239 11.15 -11.33 -22.19
CA THR A 239 11.26 -11.73 -20.79
C THR A 239 12.68 -11.59 -20.26
N GLY A 240 12.84 -11.12 -19.03
CA GLY A 240 14.13 -10.99 -18.34
C GLY A 240 14.92 -9.74 -18.69
N LEU A 241 14.59 -9.03 -19.78
CA LEU A 241 15.26 -7.78 -20.14
C LEU A 241 14.75 -6.57 -19.35
N CYS A 242 15.51 -5.48 -19.35
CA CYS A 242 15.12 -4.25 -18.69
C CYS A 242 14.08 -3.47 -19.49
N ASN A 243 12.94 -3.19 -18.90
CA ASN A 243 11.84 -2.45 -19.53
C ASN A 243 12.02 -0.91 -19.45
N GLY A 244 13.23 -0.41 -19.23
CA GLY A 244 13.52 1.03 -19.12
C GLY A 244 13.04 1.83 -20.33
N ASN A 245 13.29 1.35 -21.56
CA ASN A 245 12.86 1.99 -22.81
C ASN A 245 11.35 1.92 -23.06
N LEU A 246 10.65 1.07 -22.33
CA LEU A 246 9.20 0.88 -22.50
C LEU A 246 8.40 1.72 -21.51
N GLY A 247 9.08 2.59 -20.76
CA GLY A 247 8.43 3.51 -19.82
C GLY A 247 8.38 3.02 -18.38
N CYS A 248 9.24 2.07 -17.98
CA CYS A 248 9.34 1.64 -16.59
C CYS A 248 9.68 2.81 -15.64
N LYS A 249 8.87 2.99 -14.59
CA LYS A 249 9.00 4.09 -13.62
C LYS A 249 9.84 3.75 -12.39
N GLY A 250 10.49 2.58 -12.38
CA GLY A 250 11.21 2.06 -11.21
C GLY A 250 12.27 2.99 -10.62
N ARG A 251 12.85 3.88 -11.43
CA ARG A 251 13.85 4.87 -10.98
C ARG A 251 13.27 5.94 -10.05
N ARG A 252 12.00 6.26 -10.24
CA ARG A 252 11.27 7.31 -9.50
C ARG A 252 10.32 6.73 -8.48
N THR A 253 10.27 5.40 -8.35
CA THR A 253 9.33 4.68 -7.50
C THR A 253 10.07 4.11 -6.30
N HIS A 254 9.60 4.41 -5.10
CA HIS A 254 10.16 3.93 -3.85
C HIS A 254 9.29 2.81 -3.27
N ALA A 255 9.81 1.62 -3.24
CA ALA A 255 9.18 0.42 -2.65
C ALA A 255 10.15 -0.76 -2.68
N ASP A 256 9.91 -1.77 -1.87
CA ASP A 256 10.72 -2.99 -1.81
C ASP A 256 10.16 -4.16 -2.65
N CYS A 257 9.24 -3.88 -3.59
CA CYS A 257 8.62 -4.90 -4.46
C CYS A 257 9.60 -5.91 -5.08
N PRO A 258 10.80 -5.49 -5.60
CA PRO A 258 11.73 -6.43 -6.24
C PRO A 258 12.37 -7.42 -5.28
N THR A 259 12.51 -7.07 -4.01
CA THR A 259 13.13 -7.90 -2.97
C THR A 259 12.12 -8.65 -2.12
N ARG A 260 10.96 -8.02 -1.86
CA ARG A 260 9.88 -8.64 -1.10
C ARG A 260 9.16 -9.71 -1.93
N LEU A 261 8.88 -9.42 -3.19
CA LEU A 261 8.04 -10.23 -4.07
C LEU A 261 6.62 -10.41 -3.51
N TRP A 262 5.70 -10.88 -4.35
CA TRP A 262 4.29 -11.12 -4.03
C TRP A 262 4.01 -12.62 -4.00
N ASN A 263 2.85 -13.01 -3.48
CA ASN A 263 2.36 -14.39 -3.49
C ASN A 263 3.39 -15.37 -2.93
N ASN A 264 3.76 -15.18 -1.67
CA ASN A 264 4.77 -15.98 -0.97
C ASN A 264 6.14 -15.96 -1.70
N GLN A 265 6.58 -14.78 -2.08
CA GLN A 265 7.90 -14.53 -2.71
C GLN A 265 8.09 -15.18 -4.08
N THR A 266 6.99 -15.46 -4.80
CA THR A 266 7.09 -16.14 -6.10
C THR A 266 7.22 -15.18 -7.27
N ASN A 267 6.63 -13.97 -7.21
CA ASN A 267 6.62 -13.03 -8.33
C ASN A 267 6.43 -11.57 -7.88
N TRP A 268 6.52 -10.65 -8.82
CA TRP A 268 6.13 -9.26 -8.70
C TRP A 268 5.76 -8.70 -10.09
N CYS A 269 5.23 -7.46 -10.18
CA CYS A 269 4.66 -6.93 -11.42
C CYS A 269 5.64 -6.88 -12.59
N VAL A 270 6.92 -6.65 -12.36
CA VAL A 270 7.94 -6.63 -13.43
C VAL A 270 8.49 -8.03 -13.70
N GLY A 271 8.38 -8.97 -12.76
CA GLY A 271 8.98 -10.30 -12.84
C GLY A 271 10.48 -10.33 -12.54
N THR A 272 11.05 -11.53 -12.45
CA THR A 272 12.47 -11.77 -12.19
C THR A 272 13.21 -12.17 -13.47
N ILE A 273 14.56 -12.15 -13.47
CA ILE A 273 15.37 -12.58 -14.61
C ILE A 273 15.10 -14.05 -14.96
N SER A 274 14.93 -14.89 -13.96
CA SER A 274 14.72 -16.33 -14.10
C SER A 274 13.28 -16.72 -14.33
N SER A 275 12.38 -15.75 -14.51
CA SER A 275 10.97 -16.07 -14.74
C SER A 275 10.73 -16.56 -16.17
N SER A 276 11.08 -17.82 -16.40
CA SER A 276 10.45 -18.60 -17.45
C SER A 276 8.95 -18.70 -17.17
N GLY A 277 8.20 -17.61 -17.44
CA GLY A 277 6.76 -17.57 -17.33
C GLY A 277 6.15 -17.19 -15.98
N ASN A 278 6.90 -16.96 -14.91
CA ASN A 278 6.37 -16.66 -13.56
C ASN A 278 6.43 -15.18 -13.21
N GLY A 279 5.84 -14.33 -13.99
CA GLY A 279 5.69 -12.91 -13.68
C GLY A 279 4.85 -12.23 -14.72
N ALA A 280 4.18 -11.15 -14.39
CA ALA A 280 3.36 -10.42 -15.33
C ALA A 280 4.16 -9.76 -16.45
N ASP A 281 5.50 -9.78 -16.36
CA ASP A 281 6.45 -9.13 -17.28
C ASP A 281 6.02 -7.72 -17.72
N SER A 282 5.45 -7.00 -16.76
CA SER A 282 4.92 -5.66 -16.91
C SER A 282 6.00 -4.61 -16.60
N LEU A 283 5.59 -3.37 -16.46
CA LEU A 283 6.43 -2.26 -16.08
C LEU A 283 6.15 -1.87 -14.62
N CYS A 284 7.15 -1.33 -13.92
CA CYS A 284 6.88 -0.54 -12.74
C CYS A 284 6.18 0.75 -13.17
N GLN A 285 4.98 0.99 -12.67
CA GLN A 285 4.11 2.09 -13.07
C GLN A 285 4.18 3.30 -12.12
N GLY A 286 4.94 3.22 -11.02
CA GLY A 286 5.04 4.31 -10.06
C GLY A 286 3.95 4.35 -9.01
N CYS A 287 3.26 3.25 -8.80
CA CYS A 287 1.99 3.20 -8.06
C CYS A 287 2.08 3.59 -6.56
N THR A 288 3.28 3.70 -6.00
CA THR A 288 3.51 4.12 -4.60
C THR A 288 3.79 5.62 -4.45
N GLU A 289 3.92 6.35 -5.56
CA GLU A 289 4.33 7.75 -5.53
C GLU A 289 3.16 8.71 -5.38
N SER A 290 3.45 9.87 -4.78
CA SER A 290 2.44 10.88 -4.42
C SER A 290 1.73 11.52 -5.61
N THR A 291 2.36 11.51 -6.78
CA THR A 291 1.82 12.10 -8.02
C THR A 291 1.30 11.05 -9.01
N PHE A 292 1.21 9.78 -8.58
CA PHE A 292 0.59 8.73 -9.38
C PHE A 292 -0.95 8.90 -9.43
N PRO A 293 -1.60 8.73 -10.63
CA PRO A 293 -1.00 8.33 -11.91
C PRO A 293 -0.55 9.50 -12.81
N ASP A 294 -1.00 10.73 -12.57
CA ASP A 294 -0.94 11.84 -13.52
C ASP A 294 0.50 12.17 -13.97
N ALA A 295 1.45 12.28 -13.04
CA ALA A 295 2.85 12.56 -13.38
C ALA A 295 3.61 11.32 -13.91
N PHE A 296 2.95 10.18 -13.99
CA PHE A 296 3.50 8.92 -14.50
C PHE A 296 2.87 8.47 -15.83
N ALA A 297 1.90 9.23 -16.30
CA ALA A 297 1.33 9.00 -17.64
C ALA A 297 2.32 9.43 -18.76
N PRO A 298 2.36 8.70 -19.91
CA PRO A 298 1.68 7.44 -20.12
C PRO A 298 2.33 6.31 -19.32
N LEU A 299 1.49 5.40 -18.79
CA LEU A 299 1.96 4.26 -17.99
C LEU A 299 2.79 3.27 -18.82
N PHE A 300 2.55 3.25 -20.12
CA PHE A 300 3.31 2.51 -21.12
C PHE A 300 3.75 3.43 -22.24
N SER A 301 4.93 3.18 -22.80
CA SER A 301 5.39 3.83 -24.01
C SER A 301 5.90 2.77 -24.99
N THR A 302 5.67 2.97 -26.30
CA THR A 302 6.26 2.14 -27.33
C THR A 302 7.70 2.59 -27.59
N HIS A 303 8.55 1.68 -28.03
CA HIS A 303 9.93 2.02 -28.44
C HIS A 303 9.92 3.16 -29.47
N GLY A 304 10.62 4.24 -29.19
CA GLY A 304 10.67 5.44 -30.04
C GLY A 304 9.52 6.43 -29.84
N ALA A 305 8.48 6.10 -29.09
CA ALA A 305 7.48 7.08 -28.69
C ALA A 305 8.01 8.00 -27.62
N GLN A 306 7.91 9.32 -27.81
CA GLN A 306 8.22 10.28 -26.78
C GLN A 306 7.11 10.20 -25.72
N PRO A 307 7.44 9.97 -24.43
CA PRO A 307 6.46 10.10 -23.37
C PRO A 307 5.89 11.52 -23.37
N LEU A 308 4.58 11.65 -23.23
CA LEU A 308 3.95 12.95 -23.05
C LEU A 308 4.18 13.43 -21.60
N GLY A 309 4.61 14.67 -21.43
CA GLY A 309 4.76 15.30 -20.12
C GLY A 309 6.12 15.18 -19.46
N HIS A 310 6.15 15.24 -18.15
CA HIS A 310 7.36 15.41 -17.34
C HIS A 310 8.37 14.24 -17.44
N ASP A 311 7.94 13.07 -17.86
CA ASP A 311 8.80 11.89 -18.02
C ASP A 311 9.83 12.03 -19.15
N VAL A 312 9.57 12.91 -20.12
CA VAL A 312 10.49 13.19 -21.24
C VAL A 312 11.83 13.75 -20.74
N VAL A 313 11.80 14.51 -19.66
CA VAL A 313 13.00 15.13 -19.09
C VAL A 313 13.82 14.12 -18.26
N ALA A 314 13.16 13.13 -17.66
CA ALA A 314 13.80 12.13 -16.81
C ALA A 314 14.44 10.97 -17.60
N ILE A 315 14.01 10.78 -18.85
CA ILE A 315 14.57 9.73 -19.74
C ILE A 315 15.41 10.40 -20.82
N LYS A 316 16.43 11.15 -20.43
CA LYS A 316 17.51 11.45 -21.38
C LYS A 316 18.38 10.19 -21.52
N PRO A 317 18.45 9.57 -22.70
CA PRO A 317 19.23 8.36 -22.91
C PRO A 317 20.75 8.59 -22.92
N THR A 318 21.22 9.73 -22.47
CA THR A 318 22.62 10.17 -22.60
C THR A 318 23.32 10.45 -21.28
N CYS A 319 23.06 9.67 -20.25
CA CYS A 319 24.06 9.60 -19.18
C CYS A 319 25.03 8.46 -19.48
N THR A 320 26.05 8.73 -20.24
CA THR A 320 27.15 7.75 -20.53
C THR A 320 28.00 7.45 -19.30
N THR A 321 27.88 8.25 -18.24
CA THR A 321 28.60 8.06 -16.97
C THR A 321 27.82 7.27 -15.92
N CYS A 322 26.51 7.12 -16.11
CA CYS A 322 25.66 6.40 -15.18
C CYS A 322 25.36 4.96 -15.62
N HIS A 323 26.04 4.49 -16.66
CA HIS A 323 25.81 3.18 -17.21
C HIS A 323 27.08 2.36 -17.27
N THR A 324 27.16 1.36 -16.47
CA THR A 324 27.87 0.15 -16.83
C THR A 324 27.06 -0.54 -17.92
N ASN A 325 27.63 -0.72 -19.10
CA ASN A 325 27.01 -1.35 -20.28
C ASN A 325 25.92 -0.53 -21.02
N GLY A 326 26.07 0.78 -21.10
CA GLY A 326 25.18 1.63 -21.91
C GLY A 326 23.80 1.86 -21.33
N ARG A 327 23.63 1.80 -20.02
CA ARG A 327 22.39 2.07 -19.31
C ARG A 327 22.48 3.31 -18.43
N PRO A 328 21.44 4.17 -18.37
CA PRO A 328 21.29 5.16 -17.31
C PRO A 328 21.04 4.49 -15.95
N ASP A 329 21.69 4.91 -14.89
CA ASP A 329 21.45 4.50 -13.50
C ASP A 329 20.06 4.92 -12.99
#